data_d13075a54c4ae44e8bc625f1c4f62fe6
#
_entry.id   d13075a54c4ae44e8bc625f1c4f62fe6
#
_cell.length_a   1.000
_cell.length_b   1.000
_cell.length_c   1.000
_cell.angle_alpha   90.00
_cell.angle_beta   90.00
_cell.angle_gamma   90.00
#
_symmetry.space_group_name_H-M   'P 1'
#
loop_
_entity.id
_entity.type
_entity.pdbx_description
1 polymer ?
#
loop_
_entity_poly.entity_id
_entity_poly.type
_entity_poly.pdbx_seq_one_letter_code
_entity_poly.pdbx_strand_id
1 'polypeptide(L)'
;MKLAFTTNLTGTQASEYSGIQRIVLSQVPTSLYTALSRFDIDSKMVVYATCPSCNYTHKPTQDPISTLTVYPATCQNQLLTDNGRQSCGAAILDDHLRPRKPYTVPSFREYLARLLANRHIEDLCDQACDDAYATLSEVGGMKNVFQAEFLKTFKGPIPDQLFVNRCGNVRLGFVMHVDFFNPNGVLERGNHDSIGVISFALLNLPETLRYRPENIYLCTIPGPREPKLDEINHFTGPVIDEFYIGWERGFHVSRTASSPDNGRDVDIAVLISLNDLPAARKVSGNSGHGSVFVCTRCKLHGREHVYDVNFNGWCLRDLGVLRQNAERWQDATTIQERNQIFESHGIRWSEFWRLSYWDPTRMLVVDPMHCLLEGIVHYHCRNVLKIDIKAAKGKPNSSPAAFSNPWKPYSPLIPLQFHVRNSDEIKQISEIHRLLVRPLANSPVVSEKNTDVLDQTKLLARLLTKNKAPLQFVCYSLDLFEDLPEGTSGSGKNKDQLGKLLIDWVRC
;
A
#
# COMPACT_ATOMS: atom_id res chain seq x y z
N MET A 1 9.61 -29.97 9.67
CA MET A 1 8.66 -30.37 10.73
C MET A 1 8.94 -31.77 11.27
N LYS A 2 8.97 -32.83 10.46
CA LYS A 2 9.26 -34.21 10.93
C LYS A 2 10.62 -34.33 11.66
N LEU A 3 11.66 -33.65 11.18
CA LEU A 3 13.00 -33.63 11.81
C LEU A 3 13.00 -32.84 13.13
N ALA A 4 12.30 -31.72 13.20
CA ALA A 4 12.18 -30.90 14.41
C ALA A 4 11.40 -31.61 15.51
N PHE A 5 10.37 -32.39 15.17
CA PHE A 5 9.62 -33.20 16.12
C PHE A 5 10.43 -34.36 16.67
N THR A 6 11.35 -34.95 15.84
CA THR A 6 12.13 -36.10 16.24
C THR A 6 13.42 -35.74 16.99
N THR A 7 13.91 -34.49 16.90
CA THR A 7 15.21 -34.11 17.48
C THR A 7 15.18 -33.06 18.58
N ASN A 8 14.19 -32.14 18.59
CA ASN A 8 14.28 -30.96 19.46
C ASN A 8 13.12 -30.73 20.45
N LEU A 9 11.98 -31.35 20.27
CA LEU A 9 10.81 -31.08 21.13
C LEU A 9 10.61 -32.11 22.27
N THR A 10 11.21 -33.30 22.16
CA THR A 10 11.01 -34.37 23.16
C THR A 10 12.31 -34.88 23.79
N GLY A 11 13.47 -34.50 23.30
CA GLY A 11 14.75 -35.05 23.77
C GLY A 11 14.90 -36.57 23.59
N THR A 12 13.94 -37.23 22.94
CA THR A 12 13.85 -38.67 22.76
C THR A 12 14.35 -39.10 21.39
N GLN A 13 15.17 -40.13 21.34
CA GLN A 13 15.63 -40.69 20.05
C GLN A 13 14.47 -41.42 19.33
N ALA A 14 14.51 -41.43 17.99
CA ALA A 14 13.44 -42.05 17.17
C ALA A 14 13.20 -43.55 17.47
N SER A 15 14.16 -44.23 18.07
CA SER A 15 14.08 -45.62 18.54
C SER A 15 13.20 -45.78 19.75
N GLU A 16 12.95 -44.71 20.51
CA GLU A 16 12.20 -44.76 21.78
C GLU A 16 10.70 -44.55 21.62
N TYR A 17 10.22 -44.21 20.43
CA TYR A 17 8.80 -43.99 20.18
C TYR A 17 7.99 -45.31 20.24
N SER A 18 6.85 -45.26 20.93
CA SER A 18 5.89 -46.33 20.93
C SER A 18 5.33 -46.59 19.51
N GLY A 19 4.77 -47.78 19.30
CA GLY A 19 4.17 -48.13 18.01
C GLY A 19 3.14 -47.10 17.52
N ILE A 20 2.32 -46.56 18.43
CA ILE A 20 1.29 -45.54 18.15
C ILE A 20 1.97 -44.22 17.73
N GLN A 21 2.99 -43.77 18.43
CA GLN A 21 3.72 -42.55 18.10
C GLN A 21 4.39 -42.65 16.73
N ARG A 22 4.98 -43.81 16.36
CA ARG A 22 5.55 -44.03 15.02
C ARG A 22 4.48 -43.97 13.93
N ILE A 23 3.27 -44.53 14.19
CA ILE A 23 2.17 -44.40 13.22
C ILE A 23 1.77 -42.95 13.02
N VAL A 24 1.60 -42.17 14.10
CA VAL A 24 1.27 -40.73 14.00
C VAL A 24 2.36 -39.97 13.25
N LEU A 25 3.64 -40.20 13.58
CA LEU A 25 4.76 -39.56 12.89
C LEU A 25 4.85 -39.97 11.42
N SER A 26 4.50 -41.22 11.05
CA SER A 26 4.47 -41.64 9.66
C SER A 26 3.39 -40.92 8.85
N GLN A 27 2.34 -40.49 9.52
CA GLN A 27 1.23 -39.75 8.91
C GLN A 27 1.53 -38.27 8.69
N VAL A 28 2.58 -37.70 9.32
CA VAL A 28 2.96 -36.29 9.09
C VAL A 28 3.47 -36.10 7.67
N PRO A 29 2.86 -35.21 6.87
CA PRO A 29 3.28 -34.95 5.51
C PRO A 29 4.77 -34.52 5.43
N THR A 30 5.47 -35.06 4.47
CA THR A 30 6.91 -34.76 4.27
C THR A 30 7.15 -33.60 3.31
N SER A 31 6.13 -33.22 2.53
CA SER A 31 6.19 -32.05 1.63
C SER A 31 5.06 -31.08 1.92
N LEU A 32 5.26 -29.80 1.58
CA LEU A 32 4.22 -28.77 1.68
C LEU A 32 3.00 -29.16 0.83
N TYR A 33 3.21 -29.62 -0.39
CA TYR A 33 2.14 -30.05 -1.28
C TYR A 33 1.27 -31.14 -0.65
N THR A 34 1.89 -32.19 -0.10
CA THR A 34 1.18 -33.27 0.57
C THR A 34 0.44 -32.77 1.82
N ALA A 35 1.01 -31.79 2.55
CA ALA A 35 0.36 -31.20 3.71
C ALA A 35 -0.87 -30.38 3.31
N LEU A 36 -0.75 -29.52 2.30
CA LEU A 36 -1.86 -28.72 1.79
C LEU A 36 -3.02 -29.60 1.32
N SER A 37 -2.71 -30.58 0.49
CA SER A 37 -3.71 -31.51 -0.05
C SER A 37 -4.38 -32.38 1.04
N ARG A 38 -3.61 -32.86 2.02
CA ARG A 38 -4.14 -33.76 3.07
C ARG A 38 -5.04 -33.03 4.07
N PHE A 39 -4.71 -31.77 4.38
CA PHE A 39 -5.46 -31.00 5.36
C PHE A 39 -6.50 -30.07 4.71
N ASP A 40 -6.65 -30.11 3.39
CA ASP A 40 -7.59 -29.28 2.62
C ASP A 40 -7.48 -27.77 3.00
N ILE A 41 -6.23 -27.31 3.15
CA ILE A 41 -5.95 -25.92 3.58
C ILE A 41 -5.74 -24.96 2.40
N ASP A 42 -5.80 -25.46 1.17
CA ASP A 42 -5.79 -24.62 -0.01
C ASP A 42 -7.12 -23.87 -0.12
N SER A 43 -7.04 -22.58 -0.25
CA SER A 43 -8.24 -21.75 -0.48
C SER A 43 -8.92 -22.18 -1.78
N LYS A 44 -10.25 -22.37 -1.73
CA LYS A 44 -11.02 -22.59 -2.95
C LYS A 44 -10.92 -21.35 -3.85
N MET A 45 -10.57 -21.61 -5.09
CA MET A 45 -10.41 -20.57 -6.10
C MET A 45 -11.57 -20.61 -7.09
N VAL A 46 -12.13 -19.44 -7.36
CA VAL A 46 -13.08 -19.26 -8.47
C VAL A 46 -12.30 -18.71 -9.65
N VAL A 47 -12.24 -19.46 -10.73
CA VAL A 47 -11.56 -19.03 -11.95
C VAL A 47 -12.58 -18.42 -12.90
N TYR A 48 -12.41 -17.13 -13.22
CA TYR A 48 -13.21 -16.43 -14.22
C TYR A 48 -12.50 -16.52 -15.58
N ALA A 49 -13.25 -16.72 -16.67
CA ALA A 49 -12.73 -16.61 -18.01
C ALA A 49 -12.74 -15.13 -18.45
N THR A 50 -11.56 -14.51 -18.49
CA THR A 50 -11.42 -13.11 -18.91
C THR A 50 -11.25 -13.03 -20.42
N CYS A 51 -11.96 -12.12 -21.04
CA CYS A 51 -11.84 -11.85 -22.48
C CYS A 51 -10.47 -11.20 -22.80
N PRO A 52 -9.67 -11.76 -23.73
CA PRO A 52 -8.40 -11.16 -24.10
C PRO A 52 -8.52 -9.79 -24.79
N SER A 53 -9.69 -9.51 -25.39
CA SER A 53 -9.95 -8.26 -26.12
C SER A 53 -10.43 -7.13 -25.23
N CYS A 54 -11.46 -7.36 -24.38
CA CYS A 54 -12.12 -6.30 -23.61
C CYS A 54 -12.03 -6.48 -22.10
N ASN A 55 -11.26 -7.45 -21.60
CA ASN A 55 -11.07 -7.75 -20.19
C ASN A 55 -12.35 -8.11 -19.40
N TYR A 56 -13.49 -8.28 -20.05
CA TYR A 56 -14.73 -8.69 -19.38
C TYR A 56 -14.54 -10.10 -18.78
N THR A 57 -14.96 -10.28 -17.52
CA THR A 57 -14.79 -11.54 -16.78
C THR A 57 -16.11 -12.33 -16.80
N HIS A 58 -16.04 -13.55 -17.28
CA HIS A 58 -17.16 -14.50 -17.30
C HIS A 58 -17.06 -15.42 -16.10
N LYS A 59 -18.09 -15.39 -15.25
CA LYS A 59 -18.18 -16.28 -14.07
C LYS A 59 -18.33 -17.74 -14.54
N PRO A 60 -17.66 -18.69 -13.88
CA PRO A 60 -17.90 -20.11 -14.13
C PRO A 60 -19.34 -20.51 -13.79
N THR A 61 -19.93 -21.35 -14.63
CA THR A 61 -21.18 -22.04 -14.35
C THR A 61 -20.92 -23.54 -14.25
N GLN A 62 -21.76 -24.24 -13.51
CA GLN A 62 -21.70 -25.72 -13.47
C GLN A 62 -22.72 -26.28 -14.44
N ASP A 63 -22.30 -27.19 -15.28
CA ASP A 63 -23.21 -27.97 -16.11
C ASP A 63 -24.08 -28.84 -15.18
N PRO A 64 -25.42 -28.78 -15.29
CA PRO A 64 -26.30 -29.46 -14.38
C PRO A 64 -26.23 -31.00 -14.47
N ILE A 65 -25.68 -31.55 -15.57
CA ILE A 65 -25.60 -33.00 -15.80
C ILE A 65 -24.20 -33.52 -15.43
N SER A 66 -23.16 -32.89 -15.97
CA SER A 66 -21.77 -33.36 -15.80
C SER A 66 -21.08 -32.80 -14.55
N THR A 67 -21.66 -31.82 -13.87
CA THR A 67 -21.05 -31.05 -12.77
C THR A 67 -19.72 -30.36 -13.12
N LEU A 68 -19.35 -30.39 -14.40
CA LEU A 68 -18.13 -29.73 -14.88
C LEU A 68 -18.32 -28.22 -14.94
N THR A 69 -17.21 -27.50 -14.70
CA THR A 69 -17.17 -26.05 -14.85
C THR A 69 -17.18 -25.70 -16.34
N VAL A 70 -18.13 -24.87 -16.75
CA VAL A 70 -18.29 -24.43 -18.14
C VAL A 70 -18.28 -22.91 -18.26
N TYR A 71 -17.82 -22.44 -19.39
CA TYR A 71 -17.80 -21.02 -19.78
C TYR A 71 -18.39 -20.85 -21.17
N PRO A 72 -18.90 -19.65 -21.53
CA PRO A 72 -19.28 -19.37 -22.92
C PRO A 72 -18.05 -19.48 -23.85
N ALA A 73 -18.24 -19.97 -25.07
CA ALA A 73 -17.14 -20.08 -26.04
C ALA A 73 -16.60 -18.70 -26.46
N THR A 74 -17.47 -17.71 -26.52
CA THR A 74 -17.13 -16.33 -26.93
C THR A 74 -17.59 -15.31 -25.90
N CYS A 75 -16.92 -14.16 -25.91
CA CYS A 75 -17.24 -13.06 -25.02
C CYS A 75 -18.63 -12.47 -25.29
N GLN A 76 -19.46 -12.41 -24.26
CA GLN A 76 -20.83 -11.92 -24.32
C GLN A 76 -20.95 -10.43 -23.94
N ASN A 77 -19.82 -9.76 -23.63
CA ASN A 77 -19.84 -8.35 -23.25
C ASN A 77 -20.38 -7.48 -24.39
N GLN A 78 -21.24 -6.52 -24.02
CA GLN A 78 -21.78 -5.53 -24.93
C GLN A 78 -20.94 -4.26 -24.87
N LEU A 79 -20.07 -4.09 -25.87
CA LEU A 79 -19.25 -2.91 -26.02
C LEU A 79 -20.07 -1.76 -26.58
N LEU A 80 -19.94 -0.59 -25.97
CA LEU A 80 -20.49 0.63 -26.53
C LEU A 80 -19.61 1.10 -27.69
N THR A 81 -20.21 1.30 -28.85
CA THR A 81 -19.56 1.79 -30.05
C THR A 81 -20.32 3.04 -30.56
N ASP A 82 -19.80 3.70 -31.59
CA ASP A 82 -20.48 4.85 -32.21
C ASP A 82 -21.81 4.44 -32.86
N ASN A 83 -21.96 3.17 -33.19
CA ASN A 83 -23.18 2.60 -33.79
C ASN A 83 -24.09 1.89 -32.76
N GLY A 84 -23.92 2.19 -31.47
CA GLY A 84 -24.65 1.54 -30.39
C GLY A 84 -23.91 0.37 -29.76
N ARG A 85 -24.62 -0.50 -29.04
CA ARG A 85 -24.03 -1.64 -28.31
C ARG A 85 -23.80 -2.80 -29.26
N GLN A 86 -22.58 -3.34 -29.26
CA GLN A 86 -22.19 -4.50 -30.08
C GLN A 86 -21.56 -5.57 -29.20
N SER A 87 -21.88 -6.83 -29.46
CA SER A 87 -21.25 -7.96 -28.76
C SER A 87 -19.75 -8.03 -29.09
N CYS A 88 -18.91 -8.21 -28.08
CA CYS A 88 -17.47 -8.36 -28.26
C CYS A 88 -17.12 -9.60 -29.13
N GLY A 89 -17.76 -10.75 -28.90
CA GLY A 89 -17.64 -11.96 -29.71
C GLY A 89 -16.27 -12.63 -29.72
N ALA A 90 -15.25 -12.12 -29.04
CA ALA A 90 -13.91 -12.68 -29.03
C ALA A 90 -13.88 -14.08 -28.37
N ALA A 91 -13.08 -15.01 -28.90
CA ALA A 91 -12.89 -16.33 -28.29
C ALA A 91 -12.20 -16.19 -26.93
N ILE A 92 -12.80 -16.76 -25.87
CA ILE A 92 -12.28 -16.70 -24.50
C ILE A 92 -11.69 -18.03 -24.02
N LEU A 93 -11.89 -19.12 -24.75
CA LEU A 93 -11.35 -20.43 -24.43
C LEU A 93 -10.26 -20.85 -25.43
N ASP A 94 -9.33 -21.69 -24.98
CA ASP A 94 -8.35 -22.37 -25.79
C ASP A 94 -8.97 -23.66 -26.44
N ASP A 95 -8.16 -24.39 -27.22
CA ASP A 95 -8.59 -25.64 -27.90
C ASP A 95 -8.90 -26.77 -26.90
N HIS A 96 -8.53 -26.60 -25.64
CA HIS A 96 -8.82 -27.53 -24.54
C HIS A 96 -9.96 -27.06 -23.65
N LEU A 97 -10.76 -26.09 -24.12
CA LEU A 97 -11.89 -25.47 -23.39
C LEU A 97 -11.49 -24.80 -22.08
N ARG A 98 -10.22 -24.38 -21.92
CA ARG A 98 -9.73 -23.65 -20.77
C ARG A 98 -9.71 -22.15 -21.03
N PRO A 99 -9.94 -21.30 -20.03
CA PRO A 99 -9.83 -19.85 -20.18
C PRO A 99 -8.46 -19.44 -20.72
N ARG A 100 -8.43 -18.70 -21.84
CA ARG A 100 -7.20 -18.13 -22.41
C ARG A 100 -6.53 -17.11 -21.49
N LYS A 101 -7.34 -16.41 -20.70
CA LYS A 101 -6.91 -15.42 -19.73
C LYS A 101 -7.65 -15.67 -18.41
N PRO A 102 -7.15 -16.56 -17.55
CA PRO A 102 -7.82 -16.85 -16.28
C PRO A 102 -7.65 -15.70 -15.30
N TYR A 103 -8.72 -15.29 -14.64
CA TYR A 103 -8.72 -14.42 -13.46
C TYR A 103 -9.13 -15.26 -12.26
N THR A 104 -8.20 -15.50 -11.36
CA THR A 104 -8.40 -16.38 -10.20
C THR A 104 -8.72 -15.54 -8.97
N VAL A 105 -9.88 -15.78 -8.38
CA VAL A 105 -10.38 -15.09 -7.19
C VAL A 105 -10.49 -16.11 -6.06
N PRO A 106 -9.74 -15.96 -4.96
CA PRO A 106 -9.91 -16.82 -3.79
C PRO A 106 -11.30 -16.65 -3.17
N SER A 107 -11.82 -17.71 -2.53
CA SER A 107 -13.08 -17.63 -1.79
C SER A 107 -12.95 -16.65 -0.63
N PHE A 108 -13.67 -15.53 -0.70
CA PHE A 108 -13.68 -14.53 0.36
C PHE A 108 -14.30 -15.08 1.66
N ARG A 109 -15.30 -15.93 1.54
CA ARG A 109 -15.96 -16.57 2.68
C ARG A 109 -15.04 -17.52 3.44
N GLU A 110 -14.21 -18.29 2.73
CA GLU A 110 -13.20 -19.13 3.37
C GLU A 110 -12.08 -18.30 4.02
N TYR A 111 -11.72 -17.18 3.41
CA TYR A 111 -10.80 -16.22 4.03
C TYR A 111 -11.36 -15.71 5.36
N LEU A 112 -12.63 -15.28 5.41
CA LEU A 112 -13.29 -14.85 6.65
C LEU A 112 -13.34 -15.99 7.70
N ALA A 113 -13.74 -17.20 7.28
CA ALA A 113 -13.81 -18.34 8.16
C ALA A 113 -12.43 -18.68 8.77
N ARG A 114 -11.36 -18.60 7.96
CA ARG A 114 -9.99 -18.82 8.43
C ARG A 114 -9.52 -17.76 9.41
N LEU A 115 -9.83 -16.48 9.15
CA LEU A 115 -9.52 -15.40 10.09
C LEU A 115 -10.17 -15.62 11.44
N LEU A 116 -11.47 -15.91 11.45
CA LEU A 116 -12.27 -16.08 12.67
C LEU A 116 -12.10 -17.45 13.35
N ALA A 117 -11.39 -18.38 12.71
CA ALA A 117 -10.94 -19.62 13.37
C ALA A 117 -9.75 -19.38 14.32
N ASN A 118 -9.10 -18.22 14.25
CA ASN A 118 -8.03 -17.84 15.15
C ASN A 118 -8.56 -16.94 16.27
N ARG A 119 -8.55 -17.45 17.50
CA ARG A 119 -9.08 -16.75 18.67
C ARG A 119 -8.48 -15.37 18.87
N HIS A 120 -7.15 -15.24 18.74
CA HIS A 120 -6.48 -13.97 18.93
C HIS A 120 -6.87 -12.94 17.86
N ILE A 121 -7.04 -13.36 16.60
CA ILE A 121 -7.48 -12.48 15.50
C ILE A 121 -8.94 -12.07 15.75
N GLU A 122 -9.82 -12.98 16.11
CA GLU A 122 -11.22 -12.70 16.40
C GLU A 122 -11.37 -11.69 17.56
N ASP A 123 -10.66 -11.92 18.67
CA ASP A 123 -10.69 -11.01 19.83
C ASP A 123 -10.19 -9.61 19.48
N LEU A 124 -9.12 -9.48 18.68
CA LEU A 124 -8.62 -8.19 18.20
C LEU A 124 -9.62 -7.46 17.29
N CYS A 125 -10.34 -8.22 16.45
CA CYS A 125 -11.38 -7.64 15.60
C CYS A 125 -12.51 -7.02 16.40
N ASP A 126 -12.95 -7.71 17.44
CA ASP A 126 -13.99 -7.22 18.35
C ASP A 126 -13.48 -6.00 19.13
N GLN A 127 -12.31 -6.13 19.74
CA GLN A 127 -11.71 -5.10 20.57
C GLN A 127 -11.53 -3.77 19.80
N ALA A 128 -11.10 -3.82 18.55
CA ALA A 128 -10.90 -2.61 17.75
C ALA A 128 -12.18 -1.76 17.61
N CYS A 129 -13.32 -2.40 17.43
CA CYS A 129 -14.62 -1.71 17.38
C CYS A 129 -15.09 -1.28 18.77
N ASP A 130 -14.97 -2.15 19.78
CA ASP A 130 -15.41 -1.85 21.14
C ASP A 130 -14.63 -0.69 21.76
N ASP A 131 -13.30 -0.66 21.60
CA ASP A 131 -12.45 0.45 22.05
C ASP A 131 -12.81 1.75 21.33
N ALA A 132 -13.06 1.68 20.02
CA ALA A 132 -13.47 2.87 19.27
C ALA A 132 -14.84 3.39 19.70
N TYR A 133 -15.79 2.49 19.97
CA TYR A 133 -17.12 2.85 20.45
C TYR A 133 -17.08 3.45 21.85
N ALA A 134 -16.28 2.88 22.74
CA ALA A 134 -16.11 3.38 24.11
C ALA A 134 -15.46 4.79 24.17
N THR A 135 -14.62 5.11 23.18
CA THR A 135 -13.86 6.37 23.12
C THR A 135 -14.47 7.41 22.17
N LEU A 136 -15.72 7.28 21.76
CA LEU A 136 -16.37 8.20 20.81
C LEU A 136 -16.35 9.67 21.26
N SER A 137 -16.52 9.93 22.55
CA SER A 137 -16.53 11.26 23.13
C SER A 137 -15.14 11.79 23.50
N GLU A 138 -14.12 10.98 23.45
CA GLU A 138 -12.77 11.40 23.81
C GLU A 138 -12.18 12.34 22.76
N VAL A 139 -11.68 13.48 23.22
CA VAL A 139 -10.90 14.43 22.43
C VAL A 139 -9.42 14.22 22.78
N GLY A 140 -8.65 13.67 21.86
CA GLY A 140 -7.24 13.36 22.10
C GLY A 140 -6.53 12.78 20.87
N GLY A 141 -5.28 12.36 21.07
CA GLY A 141 -4.48 11.72 20.01
C GLY A 141 -5.05 10.37 19.60
N MET A 142 -5.10 10.10 18.30
CA MET A 142 -5.52 8.81 17.76
C MET A 142 -4.50 7.71 18.09
N LYS A 143 -4.97 6.60 18.66
CA LYS A 143 -4.18 5.39 18.94
C LYS A 143 -4.36 4.33 17.87
N ASN A 144 -5.49 4.34 17.17
CA ASN A 144 -5.76 3.46 16.05
C ASN A 144 -6.64 4.16 14.99
N VAL A 145 -6.77 3.54 13.82
CA VAL A 145 -7.47 4.12 12.67
C VAL A 145 -8.98 4.31 12.93
N PHE A 146 -9.61 3.47 13.75
CA PHE A 146 -11.03 3.58 14.06
C PHE A 146 -11.38 4.81 14.92
N GLN A 147 -10.38 5.45 15.53
CA GLN A 147 -10.56 6.72 16.25
C GLN A 147 -10.50 7.95 15.32
N ALA A 148 -10.27 7.76 14.02
CA ALA A 148 -10.37 8.86 13.05
C ALA A 148 -11.81 9.39 12.97
N GLU A 149 -11.96 10.70 12.85
CA GLU A 149 -13.26 11.38 12.81
C GLU A 149 -14.25 10.77 11.81
N PHE A 150 -13.76 10.40 10.63
CA PHE A 150 -14.56 9.72 9.63
C PHE A 150 -15.15 8.40 10.16
N LEU A 151 -14.33 7.55 10.79
CA LEU A 151 -14.76 6.23 11.24
C LEU A 151 -15.60 6.30 12.52
N LYS A 152 -15.34 7.27 13.38
CA LYS A 152 -16.21 7.56 14.56
C LYS A 152 -17.65 7.90 14.16
N THR A 153 -17.84 8.51 12.99
CA THR A 153 -19.15 8.96 12.50
C THR A 153 -19.74 8.07 11.41
N PHE A 154 -18.98 7.05 10.97
CA PHE A 154 -19.39 6.17 9.89
C PHE A 154 -20.56 5.28 10.33
N LYS A 155 -21.66 5.35 9.56
CA LYS A 155 -22.86 4.56 9.81
C LYS A 155 -22.63 3.10 9.42
N GLY A 156 -23.14 2.19 10.23
CA GLY A 156 -23.14 0.76 9.95
C GLY A 156 -24.28 0.33 9.02
N PRO A 157 -24.36 -0.98 8.71
CA PRO A 157 -25.45 -1.50 7.87
C PRO A 157 -26.84 -1.43 8.54
N ILE A 158 -26.88 -1.37 9.86
CA ILE A 158 -28.12 -1.17 10.60
C ILE A 158 -28.43 0.32 10.63
N PRO A 159 -29.64 0.75 10.23
CA PRO A 159 -30.01 2.15 10.22
C PRO A 159 -29.74 2.85 11.56
N ASP A 160 -29.22 4.08 11.49
CA ASP A 160 -28.92 4.95 12.63
C ASP A 160 -27.86 4.43 13.62
N GLN A 161 -27.24 3.28 13.38
CA GLN A 161 -26.15 2.77 14.16
C GLN A 161 -24.79 3.08 13.55
N LEU A 162 -23.81 3.34 14.40
CA LEU A 162 -22.42 3.48 13.97
C LEU A 162 -21.83 2.11 13.61
N PHE A 163 -20.93 2.08 12.66
CA PHE A 163 -20.23 0.86 12.28
C PHE A 163 -19.49 0.23 13.46
N VAL A 164 -18.87 1.04 14.32
CA VAL A 164 -18.15 0.56 15.51
C VAL A 164 -19.07 0.02 16.62
N ASN A 165 -20.38 0.30 16.58
CA ASN A 165 -21.35 -0.31 17.49
C ASN A 165 -21.75 -1.70 16.93
N ARG A 166 -21.09 -2.74 17.40
CA ARG A 166 -21.22 -4.11 16.85
C ARG A 166 -22.57 -4.78 17.13
N CYS A 167 -23.25 -4.41 18.20
CA CYS A 167 -24.49 -5.08 18.62
C CYS A 167 -24.40 -6.63 18.68
N GLY A 168 -23.23 -7.16 19.00
CA GLY A 168 -22.96 -8.61 19.08
C GLY A 168 -22.38 -9.24 17.81
N ASN A 169 -22.50 -8.60 16.64
CA ASN A 169 -21.90 -9.06 15.40
C ASN A 169 -20.38 -8.82 15.37
N VAL A 170 -19.68 -9.51 14.49
CA VAL A 170 -18.31 -9.18 14.12
C VAL A 170 -18.36 -8.12 13.03
N ARG A 171 -17.72 -6.97 13.22
CA ARG A 171 -17.63 -5.91 12.22
C ARG A 171 -16.22 -5.76 11.71
N LEU A 172 -16.04 -6.00 10.42
CA LEU A 172 -14.74 -6.04 9.76
C LEU A 172 -14.61 -4.90 8.76
N GLY A 173 -13.71 -3.95 9.08
CA GLY A 173 -13.37 -2.84 8.21
C GLY A 173 -12.10 -3.12 7.42
N PHE A 174 -12.15 -2.96 6.11
CA PHE A 174 -11.03 -3.24 5.21
C PHE A 174 -10.46 -1.97 4.60
N VAL A 175 -9.14 -1.95 4.45
CA VAL A 175 -8.45 -1.08 3.50
C VAL A 175 -8.17 -1.86 2.23
N MET A 176 -8.48 -1.25 1.09
CA MET A 176 -8.20 -1.81 -0.23
C MET A 176 -6.98 -1.15 -0.84
N HIS A 177 -6.16 -1.98 -1.49
CA HIS A 177 -5.03 -1.54 -2.30
C HIS A 177 -5.17 -2.14 -3.71
N VAL A 178 -4.88 -1.33 -4.73
CA VAL A 178 -4.74 -1.78 -6.11
C VAL A 178 -3.42 -1.24 -6.64
N ASP A 179 -2.61 -2.12 -7.18
CA ASP A 179 -1.32 -1.76 -7.75
C ASP A 179 -1.03 -2.58 -9.01
N PHE A 180 -0.22 -2.01 -9.92
CA PHE A 180 0.20 -2.64 -11.16
C PHE A 180 1.72 -2.61 -11.25
N PHE A 181 2.31 -3.73 -11.57
CA PHE A 181 3.75 -3.85 -11.68
C PHE A 181 4.16 -4.68 -12.90
N ASN A 182 5.39 -4.42 -13.38
CA ASN A 182 5.99 -5.23 -14.43
C ASN A 182 6.76 -6.40 -13.79
N PRO A 183 6.33 -7.67 -13.98
CA PRO A 183 6.99 -8.83 -13.41
C PRO A 183 8.40 -9.06 -13.97
N ASN A 184 8.71 -8.53 -15.16
CA ASN A 184 10.00 -8.67 -15.80
C ASN A 184 11.03 -7.63 -15.35
N GLY A 185 10.64 -6.69 -14.45
CA GLY A 185 11.50 -5.61 -13.95
C GLY A 185 11.75 -4.49 -14.98
N VAL A 186 12.50 -3.47 -14.53
CA VAL A 186 12.75 -2.24 -15.33
C VAL A 186 13.93 -2.40 -16.31
N LEU A 187 14.72 -3.47 -16.18
CA LEU A 187 16.03 -3.58 -16.85
C LEU A 187 16.00 -4.29 -18.21
N GLU A 188 14.94 -4.97 -18.57
CA GLU A 188 14.86 -5.65 -19.86
C GLU A 188 14.20 -4.74 -20.92
N ARG A 189 14.91 -4.53 -22.02
CA ARG A 189 14.34 -3.98 -23.25
C ARG A 189 13.43 -5.04 -23.84
N GLY A 190 12.14 -4.97 -23.57
CA GLY A 190 11.16 -5.96 -24.05
C GLY A 190 9.74 -5.50 -23.79
N ASN A 191 8.79 -6.40 -23.93
CA ASN A 191 7.38 -6.17 -23.66
C ASN A 191 7.21 -5.70 -22.22
N HIS A 192 6.60 -4.53 -22.03
CA HIS A 192 6.15 -4.05 -20.74
C HIS A 192 4.89 -4.83 -20.37
N ASP A 193 5.08 -6.02 -19.79
CA ASP A 193 3.98 -6.77 -19.22
C ASP A 193 3.54 -6.12 -17.92
N SER A 194 2.25 -6.05 -17.69
CA SER A 194 1.69 -5.52 -16.46
C SER A 194 0.78 -6.56 -15.82
N ILE A 195 1.03 -6.83 -14.55
CA ILE A 195 0.17 -7.63 -13.68
C ILE A 195 -0.38 -6.71 -12.60
N GLY A 196 -1.67 -6.83 -12.32
CA GLY A 196 -2.29 -6.06 -11.24
C GLY A 196 -2.55 -6.94 -10.02
N VAL A 197 -2.60 -6.28 -8.87
CA VAL A 197 -2.98 -6.89 -7.58
C VAL A 197 -4.10 -6.05 -6.98
N ILE A 198 -5.17 -6.72 -6.55
CA ILE A 198 -6.19 -6.16 -5.67
C ILE A 198 -6.02 -6.84 -4.33
N SER A 199 -5.71 -6.10 -3.27
CA SER A 199 -5.58 -6.66 -1.94
C SER A 199 -6.41 -5.91 -0.92
N PHE A 200 -6.84 -6.65 0.11
CA PHE A 200 -7.59 -6.11 1.23
C PHE A 200 -6.91 -6.50 2.53
N ALA A 201 -6.61 -5.51 3.35
CA ALA A 201 -6.07 -5.71 4.67
C ALA A 201 -7.08 -5.27 5.73
N LEU A 202 -7.14 -6.00 6.83
CA LEU A 202 -8.13 -5.80 7.88
C LEU A 202 -7.70 -4.68 8.83
N LEU A 203 -8.42 -3.57 8.82
CA LEU A 203 -8.13 -2.40 9.67
C LEU A 203 -8.28 -2.68 11.17
N ASN A 204 -9.10 -3.66 11.53
CA ASN A 204 -9.29 -4.09 12.91
C ASN A 204 -7.99 -4.62 13.56
N LEU A 205 -7.06 -5.13 12.75
CA LEU A 205 -5.81 -5.67 13.26
C LEU A 205 -4.78 -4.57 13.50
N PRO A 206 -3.91 -4.71 14.52
CA PRO A 206 -2.76 -3.84 14.71
C PRO A 206 -1.79 -3.97 13.52
N GLU A 207 -0.98 -2.95 13.29
CA GLU A 207 -0.06 -2.88 12.14
C GLU A 207 0.87 -4.10 12.03
N THR A 208 1.31 -4.64 13.15
CA THR A 208 2.18 -5.81 13.22
C THR A 208 1.56 -7.11 12.68
N LEU A 209 0.22 -7.17 12.61
CA LEU A 209 -0.54 -8.32 12.12
C LEU A 209 -1.27 -8.00 10.81
N ARG A 210 -1.69 -6.75 10.59
CA ARG A 210 -2.54 -6.32 9.46
C ARG A 210 -1.99 -6.72 8.11
N TYR A 211 -0.68 -6.56 7.91
CA TYR A 211 -0.01 -6.79 6.62
C TYR A 211 0.73 -8.13 6.54
N ARG A 212 0.46 -9.05 7.46
CA ARG A 212 0.99 -10.41 7.33
C ARG A 212 0.28 -11.14 6.19
N PRO A 213 1.01 -11.90 5.36
CA PRO A 213 0.42 -12.58 4.18
C PRO A 213 -0.82 -13.41 4.49
N GLU A 214 -0.83 -14.08 5.66
CA GLU A 214 -1.95 -14.90 6.11
C GLU A 214 -3.22 -14.11 6.43
N ASN A 215 -3.11 -12.80 6.67
CA ASN A 215 -4.21 -11.90 7.04
C ASN A 215 -4.66 -11.00 5.87
N ILE A 216 -4.01 -11.10 4.72
CA ILE A 216 -4.38 -10.33 3.53
C ILE A 216 -5.23 -11.20 2.60
N TYR A 217 -6.33 -10.64 2.11
CA TYR A 217 -7.05 -11.19 0.97
C TYR A 217 -6.51 -10.57 -0.31
N LEU A 218 -6.16 -11.42 -1.31
CA LEU A 218 -5.45 -10.98 -2.50
C LEU A 218 -5.99 -11.64 -3.76
N CYS A 219 -6.26 -10.82 -4.79
CA CYS A 219 -6.58 -11.25 -6.15
C CYS A 219 -5.54 -10.70 -7.12
N THR A 220 -5.20 -11.48 -8.15
CA THR A 220 -4.21 -11.07 -9.16
C THR A 220 -4.88 -10.80 -10.50
N ILE A 221 -4.85 -9.57 -10.98
CA ILE A 221 -5.36 -9.19 -12.29
C ILE A 221 -4.39 -9.68 -13.37
N PRO A 222 -4.84 -10.54 -14.30
CA PRO A 222 -3.95 -11.11 -15.30
C PRO A 222 -3.51 -10.08 -16.34
N GLY A 223 -2.19 -10.13 -16.69
CA GLY A 223 -1.60 -9.34 -17.76
C GLY A 223 -2.04 -9.78 -19.18
N PRO A 224 -1.25 -9.48 -20.20
CA PRO A 224 -0.02 -8.69 -20.16
C PRO A 224 -0.22 -7.17 -20.12
N ARG A 225 -1.43 -6.68 -20.43
CA ARG A 225 -1.73 -5.24 -20.46
C ARG A 225 -2.53 -4.82 -19.25
N GLU A 226 -2.20 -3.66 -18.72
CA GLU A 226 -3.00 -3.00 -17.71
C GLU A 226 -4.43 -2.71 -18.24
N PRO A 227 -5.48 -3.02 -17.47
CA PRO A 227 -6.85 -2.71 -17.87
C PRO A 227 -7.03 -1.21 -18.11
N LYS A 228 -7.85 -0.84 -19.09
CA LYS A 228 -8.26 0.55 -19.29
C LYS A 228 -9.10 1.04 -18.10
N LEU A 229 -9.40 2.34 -18.12
CA LEU A 229 -10.10 3.02 -17.01
C LEU A 229 -11.44 2.38 -16.65
N ASP A 230 -12.20 1.92 -17.62
CA ASP A 230 -13.52 1.28 -17.46
C ASP A 230 -13.41 -0.24 -17.31
N GLU A 231 -12.37 -0.84 -17.91
CA GLU A 231 -12.14 -2.31 -17.85
C GLU A 231 -11.77 -2.79 -16.44
N ILE A 232 -11.23 -1.92 -15.56
CA ILE A 232 -10.92 -2.28 -14.16
C ILE A 232 -12.15 -2.78 -13.41
N ASN A 233 -13.34 -2.30 -13.77
CA ASN A 233 -14.60 -2.70 -13.18
C ASN A 233 -14.86 -4.21 -13.34
N HIS A 234 -14.40 -4.82 -14.42
CA HIS A 234 -14.57 -6.26 -14.64
C HIS A 234 -13.79 -7.11 -13.62
N PHE A 235 -12.69 -6.59 -13.09
CA PHE A 235 -11.87 -7.25 -12.07
C PHE A 235 -12.30 -6.91 -10.64
N THR A 236 -12.75 -5.68 -10.42
CA THR A 236 -13.25 -5.28 -9.11
C THR A 236 -14.66 -5.82 -8.83
N GLY A 237 -15.49 -5.97 -9.85
CA GLY A 237 -16.87 -6.44 -9.73
C GLY A 237 -17.03 -7.73 -8.90
N PRO A 238 -16.33 -8.83 -9.23
CA PRO A 238 -16.44 -10.08 -8.47
C PRO A 238 -16.10 -9.95 -6.99
N VAL A 239 -15.21 -9.03 -6.64
CA VAL A 239 -14.82 -8.79 -5.24
C VAL A 239 -15.83 -7.87 -4.54
N ILE A 240 -16.31 -6.85 -5.25
CA ILE A 240 -17.35 -5.95 -4.73
C ILE A 240 -18.66 -6.70 -4.49
N ASP A 241 -18.96 -7.76 -5.24
CA ASP A 241 -20.10 -8.64 -4.95
C ASP A 241 -20.10 -9.16 -3.52
N GLU A 242 -18.94 -9.60 -3.02
CA GLU A 242 -18.83 -10.11 -1.65
C GLU A 242 -19.01 -8.99 -0.62
N PHE A 243 -18.45 -7.79 -0.86
CA PHE A 243 -18.65 -6.62 0.01
C PHE A 243 -20.08 -6.12 -0.01
N TYR A 244 -20.75 -6.16 -1.16
CA TYR A 244 -22.17 -5.82 -1.27
C TYR A 244 -23.04 -6.77 -0.44
N ILE A 245 -22.81 -8.08 -0.59
CA ILE A 245 -23.54 -9.09 0.19
C ILE A 245 -23.25 -8.95 1.69
N GLY A 246 -21.99 -8.80 2.05
CA GLY A 246 -21.58 -8.68 3.44
C GLY A 246 -22.00 -7.38 4.13
N TRP A 247 -22.36 -6.34 3.36
CA TRP A 247 -22.96 -5.12 3.88
C TRP A 247 -24.49 -5.21 3.98
N GLU A 248 -25.16 -5.68 2.93
CA GLU A 248 -26.63 -5.69 2.86
C GLU A 248 -27.26 -6.83 3.69
N ARG A 249 -26.59 -7.97 3.81
CA ARG A 249 -27.11 -9.17 4.48
C ARG A 249 -26.23 -9.69 5.61
N GLY A 250 -24.96 -9.33 5.60
CA GLY A 250 -23.95 -10.00 6.42
C GLY A 250 -23.64 -11.43 5.96
N PHE A 251 -22.67 -12.03 6.63
CA PHE A 251 -22.34 -13.44 6.52
C PHE A 251 -22.56 -14.13 7.87
N HIS A 252 -23.04 -15.36 7.83
CA HIS A 252 -23.00 -16.22 9.01
C HIS A 252 -21.82 -17.19 8.89
N VAL A 253 -20.83 -17.05 9.77
CA VAL A 253 -19.72 -17.99 9.92
C VAL A 253 -20.11 -19.01 10.96
N SER A 254 -20.44 -20.21 10.50
CA SER A 254 -21.05 -21.28 11.33
C SER A 254 -20.20 -21.77 12.50
N ARG A 255 -18.87 -21.51 12.43
CA ARG A 255 -17.92 -21.82 13.51
C ARG A 255 -16.85 -20.75 13.57
N THR A 256 -16.69 -20.13 14.72
CA THR A 256 -15.58 -19.22 15.02
C THR A 256 -14.85 -19.70 16.27
N ALA A 257 -13.69 -19.14 16.56
CA ALA A 257 -12.92 -19.54 17.74
C ALA A 257 -13.64 -19.18 19.06
N SER A 258 -14.45 -18.11 19.07
CA SER A 258 -15.25 -17.71 20.24
C SER A 258 -16.61 -18.41 20.33
N SER A 259 -17.14 -18.85 19.20
CA SER A 259 -18.47 -19.50 19.11
C SER A 259 -18.40 -20.76 18.22
N PRO A 260 -17.83 -21.87 18.75
CA PRO A 260 -17.60 -23.08 17.95
C PRO A 260 -18.90 -23.84 17.60
N ASP A 261 -19.96 -23.64 18.34
CA ASP A 261 -21.22 -24.36 18.16
C ASP A 261 -22.26 -23.58 17.36
N ASN A 262 -22.35 -22.27 17.58
CA ASN A 262 -23.40 -21.42 16.99
C ASN A 262 -22.88 -20.50 15.91
N GLY A 263 -21.56 -20.34 15.77
CA GLY A 263 -20.99 -19.37 14.85
C GLY A 263 -21.29 -17.92 15.24
N ARG A 264 -21.03 -17.00 14.29
CA ARG A 264 -21.28 -15.55 14.47
C ARG A 264 -21.67 -14.89 13.17
N ASP A 265 -22.48 -13.86 13.27
CA ASP A 265 -22.81 -12.98 12.16
C ASP A 265 -21.70 -11.93 11.95
N VAL A 266 -21.38 -11.67 10.69
CA VAL A 266 -20.25 -10.86 10.27
C VAL A 266 -20.71 -9.83 9.26
N ASP A 267 -20.54 -8.54 9.57
CA ASP A 267 -20.75 -7.44 8.66
C ASP A 267 -19.38 -6.94 8.15
N ILE A 268 -19.27 -6.64 6.88
CA ILE A 268 -18.01 -6.17 6.28
C ILE A 268 -18.18 -4.87 5.52
N ALA A 269 -17.13 -4.04 5.51
CA ALA A 269 -17.10 -2.82 4.71
C ALA A 269 -15.68 -2.52 4.19
N VAL A 270 -15.58 -2.00 2.96
CA VAL A 270 -14.38 -1.30 2.51
C VAL A 270 -14.44 0.12 3.03
N LEU A 271 -13.63 0.45 4.02
CA LEU A 271 -13.65 1.76 4.69
C LEU A 271 -12.69 2.75 4.05
N ILE A 272 -11.60 2.25 3.48
CA ILE A 272 -10.51 3.05 2.93
C ILE A 272 -10.03 2.41 1.63
N SER A 273 -9.78 3.24 0.62
CA SER A 273 -9.04 2.88 -0.60
C SER A 273 -7.72 3.64 -0.58
N LEU A 274 -6.63 2.92 -0.32
CA LEU A 274 -5.27 3.46 -0.19
C LEU A 274 -4.43 2.98 -1.36
N ASN A 275 -4.22 3.83 -2.34
CA ASN A 275 -3.51 3.52 -3.57
C ASN A 275 -2.63 4.72 -3.96
N ASP A 276 -1.73 4.51 -4.92
CA ASP A 276 -1.15 5.64 -5.62
C ASP A 276 -2.24 6.47 -6.32
N LEU A 277 -1.96 7.72 -6.61
CA LEU A 277 -2.97 8.63 -7.13
C LEU A 277 -3.58 8.18 -8.48
N PRO A 278 -2.82 7.64 -9.45
CA PRO A 278 -3.36 7.06 -10.68
C PRO A 278 -4.32 5.90 -10.42
N ALA A 279 -3.95 4.92 -9.60
CA ALA A 279 -4.80 3.77 -9.28
C ALA A 279 -6.04 4.18 -8.48
N ALA A 280 -5.90 5.08 -7.48
CA ALA A 280 -7.03 5.62 -6.71
C ALA A 280 -8.10 6.23 -7.62
N ARG A 281 -7.68 7.06 -8.59
CA ARG A 281 -8.58 7.68 -9.57
C ARG A 281 -9.19 6.66 -10.53
N LYS A 282 -8.40 5.68 -10.96
CA LYS A 282 -8.84 4.61 -11.85
C LYS A 282 -9.94 3.77 -11.21
N VAL A 283 -9.73 3.33 -9.99
CA VAL A 283 -10.66 2.45 -9.25
C VAL A 283 -11.93 3.18 -8.85
N SER A 284 -11.83 4.43 -8.41
CA SER A 284 -12.99 5.22 -7.97
C SER A 284 -13.82 5.83 -9.09
N GLY A 285 -13.39 5.70 -10.34
CA GLY A 285 -14.04 6.30 -11.48
C GLY A 285 -13.74 7.79 -11.69
N ASN A 286 -12.81 8.38 -10.94
CA ASN A 286 -12.41 9.77 -11.12
C ASN A 286 -11.52 9.95 -12.37
N SER A 287 -11.52 11.16 -12.90
CA SER A 287 -10.65 11.55 -14.01
C SER A 287 -9.18 11.59 -13.60
N GLY A 288 -8.28 11.37 -14.55
CA GLY A 288 -6.83 11.36 -14.34
C GLY A 288 -6.25 12.72 -13.90
N HIS A 289 -4.98 12.72 -13.53
CA HIS A 289 -4.27 13.91 -13.03
C HIS A 289 -4.13 15.04 -14.07
N GLY A 290 -4.23 14.73 -15.36
CA GLY A 290 -4.23 15.72 -16.45
C GLY A 290 -5.56 16.40 -16.69
N SER A 291 -6.62 16.00 -15.98
CA SER A 291 -7.95 16.58 -16.09
C SER A 291 -8.03 17.93 -15.38
N VAL A 292 -9.05 18.72 -15.76
CA VAL A 292 -9.43 19.95 -15.06
C VAL A 292 -9.90 19.69 -13.62
N PHE A 293 -10.32 18.48 -13.28
CA PHE A 293 -10.72 18.07 -11.92
C PHE A 293 -9.50 17.56 -11.15
N VAL A 294 -8.68 18.49 -10.68
CA VAL A 294 -7.38 18.19 -10.04
C VAL A 294 -7.50 17.50 -8.69
N CYS A 295 -8.64 17.64 -8.01
CA CYS A 295 -8.87 17.06 -6.69
C CYS A 295 -10.03 16.05 -6.72
N THR A 296 -9.86 14.88 -6.07
CA THR A 296 -10.95 13.90 -5.92
C THR A 296 -11.93 14.29 -4.82
N ARG A 297 -11.51 15.14 -3.89
CA ARG A 297 -12.30 15.56 -2.72
C ARG A 297 -12.98 16.92 -2.90
N CYS A 298 -12.27 17.89 -3.48
CA CYS A 298 -12.71 19.29 -3.56
C CYS A 298 -13.09 19.69 -4.98
N LYS A 299 -13.88 20.76 -5.10
CA LYS A 299 -14.28 21.37 -6.39
C LYS A 299 -13.14 22.20 -7.03
N LEU A 300 -11.89 21.96 -6.66
CA LEU A 300 -10.76 22.62 -7.29
C LEU A 300 -10.71 22.25 -8.77
N HIS A 301 -10.70 23.28 -9.62
CA HIS A 301 -10.90 23.13 -11.04
C HIS A 301 -9.70 23.68 -11.82
N GLY A 302 -9.11 22.84 -12.63
CA GLY A 302 -8.12 23.19 -13.61
C GLY A 302 -6.89 23.88 -13.06
N ARG A 303 -6.26 24.65 -13.92
CA ARG A 303 -5.06 25.43 -13.59
C ARG A 303 -5.34 26.64 -12.70
N GLU A 304 -6.60 27.05 -12.64
CA GLU A 304 -7.04 28.24 -11.90
C GLU A 304 -6.82 28.10 -10.39
N HIS A 305 -7.00 26.88 -9.84
CA HIS A 305 -6.92 26.63 -8.41
C HIS A 305 -5.67 25.84 -7.95
N VAL A 306 -4.75 25.53 -8.86
CA VAL A 306 -3.55 24.73 -8.50
C VAL A 306 -2.68 25.42 -7.44
N TYR A 307 -2.67 26.76 -7.43
CA TYR A 307 -1.92 27.56 -6.46
C TYR A 307 -2.79 28.17 -5.36
N ASP A 308 -4.07 27.79 -5.28
CA ASP A 308 -4.94 28.25 -4.22
C ASP A 308 -4.55 27.56 -2.92
N VAL A 309 -4.00 28.33 -1.97
CA VAL A 309 -3.60 27.87 -0.63
C VAL A 309 -4.63 28.23 0.43
N ASN A 310 -5.77 28.80 0.06
CA ASN A 310 -6.86 29.09 0.98
C ASN A 310 -7.68 27.84 1.30
N PHE A 311 -7.09 26.91 2.03
CA PHE A 311 -7.69 25.60 2.36
C PHE A 311 -9.07 25.69 3.00
N ASN A 312 -9.34 26.75 3.77
CA ASN A 312 -10.62 26.96 4.42
C ASN A 312 -11.74 27.30 3.43
N GLY A 313 -11.37 27.82 2.25
CA GLY A 313 -12.32 28.14 1.17
C GLY A 313 -12.58 26.97 0.21
N TRP A 314 -11.91 25.84 0.35
CA TRP A 314 -12.08 24.71 -0.56
C TRP A 314 -13.40 24.00 -0.35
N CYS A 315 -14.32 24.14 -1.32
CA CYS A 315 -15.61 23.46 -1.29
C CYS A 315 -15.45 21.97 -1.62
N LEU A 316 -16.07 21.10 -0.83
CA LEU A 316 -16.12 19.67 -1.12
C LEU A 316 -16.99 19.38 -2.35
N ARG A 317 -16.67 18.31 -3.08
CA ARG A 317 -17.54 17.77 -4.13
C ARG A 317 -18.78 17.19 -3.49
N ASP A 318 -19.91 17.36 -4.13
CA ASP A 318 -21.19 16.81 -3.68
C ASP A 318 -21.28 15.33 -4.05
N LEU A 319 -21.47 14.47 -3.05
CA LEU A 319 -21.54 13.02 -3.23
C LEU A 319 -22.74 12.60 -4.10
N GLY A 320 -23.90 13.24 -3.90
CA GLY A 320 -25.12 12.95 -4.67
C GLY A 320 -24.92 13.27 -6.14
N VAL A 321 -24.32 14.43 -6.44
CA VAL A 321 -24.00 14.84 -7.81
C VAL A 321 -22.98 13.91 -8.46
N LEU A 322 -21.97 13.44 -7.70
CA LEU A 322 -21.00 12.48 -8.21
C LEU A 322 -21.65 11.15 -8.57
N ARG A 323 -22.46 10.60 -7.67
CA ARG A 323 -23.20 9.33 -7.87
C ARG A 323 -24.12 9.43 -9.08
N GLN A 324 -24.94 10.48 -9.15
CA GLN A 324 -25.86 10.70 -10.25
C GLN A 324 -25.14 10.75 -11.61
N ASN A 325 -24.01 11.46 -11.69
CA ASN A 325 -23.26 11.53 -12.95
C ASN A 325 -22.53 10.23 -13.28
N ALA A 326 -22.08 9.45 -12.28
CA ALA A 326 -21.53 8.13 -12.50
C ALA A 326 -22.58 7.15 -13.05
N GLU A 327 -23.80 7.19 -12.53
CA GLU A 327 -24.96 6.41 -13.01
C GLU A 327 -25.35 6.83 -14.42
N ARG A 328 -25.48 8.14 -14.70
CA ARG A 328 -25.71 8.64 -16.05
C ARG A 328 -24.66 8.20 -17.05
N TRP A 329 -23.38 8.17 -16.64
CA TRP A 329 -22.31 7.66 -17.48
C TRP A 329 -22.48 6.17 -17.79
N GLN A 330 -22.90 5.37 -16.81
CA GLN A 330 -23.18 3.94 -17.01
C GLN A 330 -24.34 3.71 -17.97
N ASP A 331 -25.40 4.48 -17.82
CA ASP A 331 -26.65 4.35 -18.61
C ASP A 331 -26.55 4.96 -20.00
N ALA A 332 -25.52 5.77 -20.27
CA ALA A 332 -25.34 6.41 -21.58
C ALA A 332 -25.31 5.39 -22.70
N THR A 333 -25.97 5.76 -23.78
CA THR A 333 -26.20 4.88 -24.94
C THR A 333 -25.21 5.10 -26.08
N THR A 334 -24.42 6.19 -26.03
CA THR A 334 -23.37 6.51 -27.01
C THR A 334 -22.04 6.81 -26.34
N ILE A 335 -20.93 6.58 -27.07
CA ILE A 335 -19.59 6.96 -26.60
C ILE A 335 -19.49 8.47 -26.42
N GLN A 336 -20.09 9.25 -27.31
CA GLN A 336 -20.10 10.70 -27.24
C GLN A 336 -20.73 11.20 -25.94
N GLU A 337 -21.86 10.65 -25.55
CA GLU A 337 -22.54 10.99 -24.29
C GLU A 337 -21.67 10.64 -23.08
N ARG A 338 -21.04 9.44 -23.05
CA ARG A 338 -20.09 9.05 -22.00
C ARG A 338 -18.93 10.02 -21.88
N ASN A 339 -18.32 10.39 -23.00
CA ASN A 339 -17.20 11.32 -23.03
C ASN A 339 -17.63 12.69 -22.50
N GLN A 340 -18.79 13.18 -22.95
CA GLN A 340 -19.33 14.48 -22.51
C GLN A 340 -19.58 14.51 -20.99
N ILE A 341 -20.18 13.46 -20.42
CA ILE A 341 -20.40 13.36 -18.96
C ILE A 341 -19.06 13.35 -18.23
N PHE A 342 -18.11 12.54 -18.70
CA PHE A 342 -16.79 12.41 -18.08
C PHE A 342 -15.98 13.71 -18.14
N GLU A 343 -15.98 14.40 -19.27
CA GLU A 343 -15.31 15.69 -19.45
C GLU A 343 -15.95 16.80 -18.59
N SER A 344 -17.29 16.79 -18.49
CA SER A 344 -18.03 17.83 -17.76
C SER A 344 -18.01 17.65 -16.25
N HIS A 345 -17.89 16.42 -15.76
CA HIS A 345 -18.04 16.11 -14.32
C HIS A 345 -16.84 15.40 -13.70
N GLY A 346 -15.88 14.92 -14.52
CA GLY A 346 -14.67 14.23 -14.07
C GLY A 346 -14.94 12.91 -13.34
N ILE A 347 -16.06 12.25 -13.65
CA ILE A 347 -16.49 11.01 -13.01
C ILE A 347 -17.10 10.06 -14.04
N ARG A 348 -16.88 8.77 -13.86
CA ARG A 348 -17.47 7.66 -14.60
C ARG A 348 -17.93 6.59 -13.62
N TRP A 349 -18.64 5.57 -14.12
CA TRP A 349 -19.03 4.44 -13.30
C TRP A 349 -17.84 3.68 -12.74
N SER A 350 -17.97 3.27 -11.48
CA SER A 350 -17.10 2.31 -10.79
C SER A 350 -18.00 1.32 -10.03
N GLU A 351 -17.59 0.06 -9.95
CA GLU A 351 -18.31 -0.98 -9.19
C GLU A 351 -18.50 -0.59 -7.71
N PHE A 352 -17.64 0.28 -7.17
CA PHE A 352 -17.80 0.79 -5.81
C PHE A 352 -19.08 1.58 -5.58
N TRP A 353 -19.67 2.17 -6.63
CA TRP A 353 -20.96 2.85 -6.49
C TRP A 353 -22.14 1.94 -6.14
N ARG A 354 -21.96 0.62 -6.28
CA ARG A 354 -22.94 -0.39 -5.81
C ARG A 354 -23.01 -0.46 -4.28
N LEU A 355 -21.94 -0.06 -3.60
CA LEU A 355 -21.91 0.03 -2.14
C LEU A 355 -22.62 1.32 -1.72
N SER A 356 -23.75 1.18 -1.01
CA SER A 356 -24.62 2.30 -0.63
C SER A 356 -23.89 3.35 0.20
N TYR A 357 -22.88 2.95 0.97
CA TYR A 357 -22.06 3.77 1.86
C TYR A 357 -20.82 4.39 1.19
N TRP A 358 -20.52 4.05 -0.07
CA TRP A 358 -19.29 4.50 -0.71
C TRP A 358 -19.25 6.01 -0.92
N ASP A 359 -18.23 6.64 -0.40
CA ASP A 359 -17.94 8.07 -0.56
C ASP A 359 -16.48 8.29 -1.00
N PRO A 360 -16.21 8.44 -2.31
CA PRO A 360 -14.85 8.63 -2.79
C PRO A 360 -14.21 9.96 -2.32
N THR A 361 -14.99 10.92 -1.84
CA THR A 361 -14.47 12.19 -1.33
C THR A 361 -13.81 12.04 0.06
N ARG A 362 -14.15 10.97 0.78
CA ARG A 362 -13.68 10.69 2.14
C ARG A 362 -12.90 9.38 2.26
N MET A 363 -13.24 8.38 1.45
CA MET A 363 -12.67 7.03 1.53
C MET A 363 -11.41 6.84 0.67
N LEU A 364 -11.15 7.73 -0.30
CA LEU A 364 -9.89 7.76 -1.01
C LEU A 364 -8.84 8.45 -0.12
N VAL A 365 -7.91 7.68 0.38
CA VAL A 365 -6.85 8.17 1.28
C VAL A 365 -5.55 8.29 0.49
N VAL A 366 -4.84 9.38 0.74
CA VAL A 366 -3.52 9.62 0.13
C VAL A 366 -2.52 8.62 0.69
N ASP A 367 -1.81 7.93 -0.20
CA ASP A 367 -0.68 7.09 0.18
C ASP A 367 0.53 7.98 0.55
N PRO A 368 0.96 7.96 1.82
CA PRO A 368 2.09 8.78 2.27
C PRO A 368 3.41 8.41 1.59
N MET A 369 3.60 7.13 1.22
CA MET A 369 4.83 6.70 0.55
C MET A 369 4.96 7.38 -0.81
N HIS A 370 3.97 7.23 -1.68
CA HIS A 370 4.02 7.81 -3.02
C HIS A 370 3.88 9.34 -3.01
N CYS A 371 2.99 9.88 -2.17
CA CYS A 371 2.73 11.32 -2.16
C CYS A 371 3.81 12.12 -1.43
N LEU A 372 4.17 11.71 -0.21
CA LEU A 372 5.12 12.46 0.62
C LEU A 372 6.56 12.05 0.33
N LEU A 373 6.90 10.76 0.47
CA LEU A 373 8.30 10.32 0.40
C LEU A 373 8.82 10.30 -1.04
N GLU A 374 8.16 9.63 -1.95
CA GLU A 374 8.56 9.55 -3.36
C GLU A 374 8.17 10.80 -4.16
N GLY A 375 7.11 11.49 -3.78
CA GLY A 375 6.66 12.72 -4.41
C GLY A 375 7.36 13.95 -3.83
N ILE A 376 6.84 14.49 -2.73
CA ILE A 376 7.26 15.81 -2.21
C ILE A 376 8.69 15.80 -1.70
N VAL A 377 9.06 14.84 -0.85
CA VAL A 377 10.41 14.76 -0.27
C VAL A 377 11.44 14.50 -1.35
N HIS A 378 11.18 13.54 -2.24
CA HIS A 378 12.06 13.22 -3.35
C HIS A 378 12.23 14.42 -4.30
N TYR A 379 11.14 15.09 -4.67
CA TYR A 379 11.21 16.31 -5.47
C TYR A 379 12.01 17.41 -4.77
N HIS A 380 11.74 17.65 -3.49
CA HIS A 380 12.44 18.66 -2.70
C HIS A 380 13.94 18.37 -2.62
N CYS A 381 14.31 17.14 -2.25
CA CYS A 381 15.72 16.75 -2.19
C CYS A 381 16.43 16.87 -3.54
N ARG A 382 15.82 16.39 -4.63
CA ARG A 382 16.45 16.38 -5.94
C ARG A 382 16.42 17.74 -6.65
N ASN A 383 15.25 18.38 -6.67
CA ASN A 383 15.04 19.55 -7.53
C ASN A 383 15.26 20.87 -6.79
N VAL A 384 14.97 20.93 -5.49
CA VAL A 384 15.16 22.14 -4.68
C VAL A 384 16.54 22.11 -4.03
N LEU A 385 16.84 21.08 -3.25
CA LEU A 385 18.12 20.99 -2.53
C LEU A 385 19.28 20.45 -3.37
N LYS A 386 19.01 19.87 -4.54
CA LYS A 386 20.01 19.28 -5.43
C LYS A 386 20.87 18.20 -4.76
N ILE A 387 20.30 17.45 -3.82
CA ILE A 387 20.93 16.31 -3.16
C ILE A 387 20.72 15.09 -4.05
N ASP A 388 21.74 14.23 -4.20
CA ASP A 388 21.66 12.95 -4.93
C ASP A 388 21.16 13.08 -6.39
N ILE A 389 21.84 13.93 -7.17
CA ILE A 389 21.61 13.98 -8.61
C ILE A 389 22.33 12.79 -9.24
N LYS A 390 21.63 11.69 -9.46
CA LYS A 390 22.12 10.69 -10.42
C LYS A 390 22.14 11.34 -11.80
N ALA A 391 23.33 11.54 -12.34
CA ALA A 391 23.49 12.00 -13.73
C ALA A 391 22.62 11.11 -14.62
N ALA A 392 21.71 11.71 -15.39
CA ALA A 392 20.88 10.99 -16.34
C ALA A 392 21.81 10.23 -17.29
N LYS A 393 21.85 8.90 -17.19
CA LYS A 393 22.56 8.06 -18.14
C LYS A 393 21.90 8.30 -19.51
N GLY A 394 22.59 9.02 -20.41
CA GLY A 394 22.31 8.88 -21.81
C GLY A 394 21.94 10.09 -22.65
N LYS A 395 22.34 11.33 -22.29
CA LYS A 395 22.43 12.42 -23.29
C LYS A 395 23.71 13.25 -23.07
N PRO A 396 24.70 13.18 -23.99
CA PRO A 396 25.96 13.89 -23.85
C PRO A 396 25.87 15.42 -23.99
N ASN A 397 24.69 15.97 -24.29
CA ASN A 397 24.50 17.38 -24.63
C ASN A 397 23.54 18.17 -23.75
N SER A 398 23.15 17.65 -22.56
CA SER A 398 22.49 18.52 -21.59
C SER A 398 23.56 19.22 -20.75
N SER A 399 23.75 20.50 -21.01
CA SER A 399 24.71 21.36 -20.33
C SER A 399 24.69 21.20 -18.80
N PRO A 400 25.87 21.00 -18.16
CA PRO A 400 25.98 20.96 -16.71
C PRO A 400 25.67 22.27 -15.99
N ALA A 401 25.45 23.34 -16.75
CA ALA A 401 25.31 24.69 -16.21
C ALA A 401 24.11 24.96 -15.30
N ALA A 402 23.09 24.06 -15.30
CA ALA A 402 21.95 24.18 -14.39
C ALA A 402 22.24 23.72 -12.95
N PHE A 403 23.40 23.12 -12.69
CA PHE A 403 23.72 22.47 -11.43
C PHE A 403 24.85 23.12 -10.63
N SER A 404 25.25 24.33 -11.01
CA SER A 404 26.43 24.99 -10.44
C SER A 404 26.26 25.52 -9.01
N ASN A 405 25.05 25.47 -8.42
CA ASN A 405 24.86 25.92 -7.05
C ASN A 405 23.71 25.15 -6.39
N PRO A 406 23.95 23.96 -5.78
CA PRO A 406 22.93 23.16 -5.11
C PRO A 406 22.29 23.87 -3.92
N TRP A 407 22.97 24.84 -3.33
CA TRP A 407 22.49 25.61 -2.20
C TRP A 407 22.42 27.09 -2.58
N LYS A 408 21.39 27.49 -3.32
CA LYS A 408 21.05 28.91 -3.30
C LYS A 408 20.59 29.28 -1.87
N PRO A 409 20.95 30.49 -1.39
CA PRO A 409 20.83 30.89 0.00
C PRO A 409 19.39 31.18 0.44
N TYR A 410 18.47 30.26 0.17
CA TYR A 410 17.06 30.38 0.55
C TYR A 410 16.63 29.44 1.66
N SER A 411 17.57 28.71 2.28
CA SER A 411 17.28 28.12 3.57
C SER A 411 17.60 29.16 4.64
N PRO A 412 16.62 29.82 5.25
CA PRO A 412 16.89 30.79 6.31
C PRO A 412 17.46 30.13 7.59
N LEU A 413 17.64 28.81 7.57
CA LEU A 413 18.03 28.00 8.72
C LEU A 413 19.51 27.61 8.71
N ILE A 414 20.25 27.73 7.60
CA ILE A 414 21.68 27.39 7.55
C ILE A 414 22.46 28.65 7.21
N PRO A 415 23.31 29.18 8.11
CA PRO A 415 24.16 30.30 7.79
C PRO A 415 25.05 30.05 6.57
N LEU A 416 25.20 31.04 5.69
CA LEU A 416 25.93 30.98 4.42
C LEU A 416 27.35 30.38 4.56
N GLN A 417 28.00 30.60 5.68
CA GLN A 417 29.34 30.10 5.97
C GLN A 417 29.43 28.58 6.11
N PHE A 418 28.29 27.91 6.35
CA PHE A 418 28.22 26.44 6.47
C PHE A 418 27.65 25.77 5.24
N HIS A 419 27.41 26.52 4.16
CA HIS A 419 26.87 25.95 2.94
C HIS A 419 27.85 25.03 2.25
N VAL A 420 27.37 23.87 1.86
CA VAL A 420 28.09 22.90 1.03
C VAL A 420 28.04 23.33 -0.42
N ARG A 421 29.21 23.32 -1.10
CA ARG A 421 29.34 23.97 -2.41
C ARG A 421 29.32 23.03 -3.60
N ASN A 422 29.60 21.75 -3.41
CA ASN A 422 29.70 20.77 -4.50
C ASN A 422 29.40 19.35 -4.04
N SER A 423 29.28 18.44 -5.02
CA SER A 423 28.96 17.02 -4.79
C SER A 423 30.01 16.28 -3.98
N ASP A 424 31.28 16.69 -4.05
CA ASP A 424 32.35 16.04 -3.32
C ASP A 424 32.31 16.39 -1.83
N GLU A 425 31.90 17.61 -1.50
CA GLU A 425 31.66 18.02 -0.12
C GLU A 425 30.46 17.26 0.50
N ILE A 426 29.40 17.02 -0.29
CA ILE A 426 28.25 16.21 0.15
C ILE A 426 28.68 14.76 0.46
N LYS A 427 29.50 14.15 -0.41
CA LYS A 427 30.05 12.82 -0.16
C LYS A 427 30.89 12.79 1.12
N GLN A 428 31.71 13.81 1.33
CA GLN A 428 32.53 13.93 2.54
C GLN A 428 31.68 14.05 3.81
N ILE A 429 30.55 14.76 3.79
CA ILE A 429 29.58 14.84 4.89
C ILE A 429 29.04 13.42 5.21
N SER A 430 28.60 12.70 4.19
CA SER A 430 28.09 11.34 4.35
C SER A 430 29.16 10.39 4.90
N GLU A 431 30.42 10.58 4.53
CA GLU A 431 31.55 9.81 5.07
C GLU A 431 31.87 10.19 6.52
N ILE A 432 31.80 11.48 6.85
CA ILE A 432 31.98 11.96 8.23
C ILE A 432 30.91 11.33 9.13
N HIS A 433 29.62 11.43 8.78
CA HIS A 433 28.54 10.81 9.54
C HIS A 433 28.77 9.31 9.74
N ARG A 434 29.21 8.60 8.70
CA ARG A 434 29.52 7.17 8.76
C ARG A 434 30.71 6.84 9.69
N LEU A 435 31.67 7.74 9.81
CA LEU A 435 32.78 7.62 10.75
C LEU A 435 32.33 7.86 12.20
N LEU A 436 31.42 8.83 12.43
CA LEU A 436 30.93 9.18 13.76
C LEU A 436 30.00 8.11 14.37
N VAL A 437 29.36 7.29 13.54
CA VAL A 437 28.47 6.18 14.00
C VAL A 437 29.27 4.94 14.44
N ARG A 438 30.58 4.88 14.16
CA ARG A 438 31.42 3.74 14.56
C ARG A 438 31.84 3.88 16.02
N PRO A 439 31.71 2.82 16.85
CA PRO A 439 32.12 2.89 18.25
C PRO A 439 33.61 3.12 18.38
N LEU A 440 34.00 3.93 19.36
CA LEU A 440 35.39 4.14 19.74
C LEU A 440 35.89 3.01 20.67
N ALA A 441 37.20 2.72 20.67
CA ALA A 441 37.81 1.64 21.43
C ALA A 441 37.52 1.68 22.95
N ASN A 442 37.25 2.88 23.50
CA ASN A 442 36.96 3.10 24.92
C ASN A 442 35.53 3.49 25.19
N SER A 443 34.61 3.26 24.26
CA SER A 443 33.17 3.55 24.42
C SER A 443 32.49 2.47 25.28
N PRO A 444 31.59 2.82 26.21
CA PRO A 444 30.85 1.85 27.02
C PRO A 444 29.94 0.92 26.21
N VAL A 445 29.79 1.16 24.92
CA VAL A 445 28.93 0.38 23.99
C VAL A 445 29.72 -0.72 23.26
N VAL A 446 31.05 -0.81 23.47
CA VAL A 446 31.87 -1.83 22.80
C VAL A 446 31.72 -3.19 23.48
N SER A 447 30.99 -4.11 22.84
CA SER A 447 30.98 -5.52 23.21
C SER A 447 32.16 -6.24 22.53
N GLU A 448 32.72 -7.25 23.20
CA GLU A 448 33.92 -8.03 22.75
C GLU A 448 33.84 -8.66 21.33
N LYS A 449 32.67 -8.54 20.66
CA LYS A 449 32.43 -9.11 19.32
C LYS A 449 32.49 -8.08 18.18
N ASN A 450 32.78 -6.82 18.44
CA ASN A 450 32.74 -5.78 17.41
C ASN A 450 34.16 -5.53 16.83
N THR A 451 34.42 -6.10 15.67
CA THR A 451 35.73 -6.02 14.97
C THR A 451 36.01 -4.66 14.31
N ASP A 452 35.08 -3.71 14.36
CA ASP A 452 35.13 -2.43 13.61
C ASP A 452 35.35 -1.20 14.53
N VAL A 453 36.09 -1.43 15.64
CA VAL A 453 36.38 -0.38 16.62
C VAL A 453 37.48 0.57 16.11
N LEU A 454 37.20 1.88 16.13
CA LEU A 454 38.12 2.93 15.75
C LEU A 454 38.76 3.56 17.01
N ASP A 455 40.10 3.61 17.03
CA ASP A 455 40.81 4.42 17.99
C ASP A 455 40.67 5.92 17.63
N GLN A 456 40.67 6.80 18.66
CA GLN A 456 40.50 8.23 18.52
C GLN A 456 41.53 8.86 17.56
N THR A 457 42.76 8.40 17.60
CA THR A 457 43.84 8.89 16.75
C THR A 457 43.58 8.56 15.29
N LYS A 458 43.07 7.35 15.03
CA LYS A 458 42.68 6.92 13.68
C LYS A 458 41.42 7.65 13.19
N LEU A 459 40.47 7.91 14.08
CA LEU A 459 39.28 8.68 13.73
C LEU A 459 39.65 10.12 13.38
N LEU A 460 40.47 10.80 14.20
CA LEU A 460 40.96 12.14 13.92
C LEU A 460 41.73 12.20 12.59
N ALA A 461 42.66 11.28 12.37
CA ALA A 461 43.40 11.22 11.10
C ALA A 461 42.47 11.12 9.88
N ARG A 462 41.40 10.32 9.95
CA ARG A 462 40.40 10.20 8.89
C ARG A 462 39.55 11.45 8.71
N LEU A 463 39.16 12.12 9.80
CA LEU A 463 38.43 13.37 9.74
C LEU A 463 39.29 14.48 9.09
N LEU A 464 40.58 14.54 9.42
CA LEU A 464 41.51 15.53 8.87
C LEU A 464 41.76 15.38 7.34
N THR A 465 41.45 14.21 6.76
CA THR A 465 41.47 14.07 5.29
C THR A 465 40.33 14.81 4.61
N LYS A 466 39.29 15.20 5.34
CA LYS A 466 38.12 15.89 4.78
C LYS A 466 38.36 17.38 4.62
N ASN A 467 37.60 18.02 3.74
CA ASN A 467 37.64 19.46 3.57
C ASN A 467 37.07 20.20 4.81
N LYS A 468 37.47 21.45 5.00
CA LYS A 468 37.04 22.25 6.13
C LYS A 468 35.52 22.49 6.14
N ALA A 469 34.91 22.79 4.98
CA ALA A 469 33.50 23.10 4.87
C ALA A 469 32.58 21.92 5.28
N PRO A 470 32.79 20.67 4.84
CA PRO A 470 32.07 19.51 5.35
C PRO A 470 32.18 19.30 6.87
N LEU A 471 33.38 19.49 7.45
CA LEU A 471 33.57 19.37 8.89
C LEU A 471 32.80 20.44 9.65
N GLN A 472 32.84 21.71 9.16
CA GLN A 472 32.08 22.81 9.75
C GLN A 472 30.57 22.55 9.65
N PHE A 473 30.10 22.06 8.53
CA PHE A 473 28.68 21.71 8.34
C PHE A 473 28.21 20.65 9.34
N VAL A 474 28.97 19.58 9.54
CA VAL A 474 28.61 18.52 10.47
C VAL A 474 28.65 19.03 11.92
N CYS A 475 29.69 19.80 12.30
CA CYS A 475 29.72 20.42 13.63
C CYS A 475 28.53 21.35 13.85
N TYR A 476 28.13 22.14 12.87
CA TYR A 476 26.93 22.98 12.92
C TYR A 476 25.66 22.17 13.08
N SER A 477 25.49 21.11 12.30
CA SER A 477 24.29 20.25 12.34
C SER A 477 24.14 19.45 13.63
N LEU A 478 25.20 19.34 14.41
CA LEU A 478 25.24 18.67 15.72
C LEU A 478 25.26 19.70 16.88
N ASP A 479 24.99 20.99 16.60
CA ASP A 479 24.97 22.11 17.56
C ASP A 479 26.25 22.26 18.41
N LEU A 480 27.42 21.90 17.85
CA LEU A 480 28.70 21.93 18.55
C LEU A 480 29.34 23.32 18.65
N PHE A 481 28.59 24.37 18.30
CA PHE A 481 29.01 25.76 18.37
C PHE A 481 28.26 26.58 19.41
N GLU A 482 27.40 25.98 20.21
CA GLU A 482 26.54 26.69 21.21
C GLU A 482 27.34 27.43 22.29
N ASP A 483 28.54 26.97 22.63
CA ASP A 483 29.41 27.60 23.68
C ASP A 483 30.32 28.70 23.14
N LEU A 484 30.09 29.19 21.92
CA LEU A 484 30.90 30.26 21.37
C LEU A 484 30.30 31.64 21.75
N PRO A 485 31.13 32.61 22.22
CA PRO A 485 30.67 33.97 22.51
C PRO A 485 29.94 34.57 21.30
N GLU A 486 28.87 35.34 21.54
CA GLU A 486 28.14 36.06 20.48
C GLU A 486 29.12 36.85 19.59
N GLY A 487 29.11 36.55 18.30
CA GLY A 487 30.02 37.15 17.31
C GLY A 487 31.22 36.29 16.89
N THR A 488 31.53 35.16 17.55
CA THR A 488 32.54 34.20 17.09
C THR A 488 31.92 33.15 16.18
N SER A 489 32.01 33.37 14.90
CA SER A 489 31.56 32.36 13.91
C SER A 489 32.45 31.11 14.01
N GLY A 490 31.87 29.92 14.10
CA GLY A 490 32.60 28.65 13.99
C GLY A 490 33.47 28.54 12.72
N SER A 491 33.39 29.53 11.82
CA SER A 491 34.19 29.68 10.62
C SER A 491 35.68 29.91 10.90
N GLY A 492 36.06 30.43 12.08
CA GLY A 492 37.44 30.65 12.49
C GLY A 492 38.21 29.38 12.86
N LYS A 493 37.52 28.31 13.26
CA LYS A 493 38.16 27.05 13.68
C LYS A 493 38.87 26.36 12.50
N ASN A 494 40.06 25.83 12.77
CA ASN A 494 40.81 25.02 11.81
C ASN A 494 40.30 23.58 11.80
N LYS A 495 40.77 22.76 10.84
CA LYS A 495 40.33 21.36 10.69
C LYS A 495 40.59 20.50 11.93
N ASP A 496 41.69 20.72 12.61
CA ASP A 496 42.07 19.95 13.81
C ASP A 496 41.07 20.24 14.96
N GLN A 497 40.72 21.52 15.15
CA GLN A 497 39.75 21.94 16.14
C GLN A 497 38.34 21.37 15.85
N LEU A 498 37.93 21.37 14.59
CA LEU A 498 36.65 20.80 14.18
C LEU A 498 36.63 19.27 14.35
N GLY A 499 37.72 18.60 14.00
CA GLY A 499 37.85 17.15 14.20
C GLY A 499 37.82 16.75 15.68
N LYS A 500 38.42 17.55 16.56
CA LYS A 500 38.35 17.33 18.03
C LYS A 500 36.94 17.52 18.57
N LEU A 501 36.21 18.53 18.17
CA LEU A 501 34.80 18.72 18.55
C LEU A 501 33.96 17.50 18.18
N LEU A 502 34.13 16.95 16.97
CA LEU A 502 33.40 15.75 16.54
C LEU A 502 33.79 14.51 17.34
N ILE A 503 35.05 14.38 17.76
CA ILE A 503 35.49 13.29 18.61
C ILE A 503 34.89 13.40 20.01
N ASP A 504 34.90 14.60 20.58
CA ASP A 504 34.34 14.85 21.91
C ASP A 504 32.84 14.57 21.92
N TRP A 505 32.12 14.93 20.86
CA TRP A 505 30.71 14.59 20.69
C TRP A 505 30.46 13.08 20.63
N VAL A 506 31.31 12.30 19.98
CA VAL A 506 31.15 10.81 19.91
C VAL A 506 31.43 10.16 21.29
N ARG A 507 32.08 10.86 22.22
CA ARG A 507 32.40 10.39 23.57
C ARG A 507 31.29 10.62 24.59
N CYS A 508 30.43 11.60 24.34
CA CYS A 508 29.24 11.87 25.14
C CYS A 508 28.10 10.94 24.79
#